data_1bd05c221add121347176bb9ee72c018
#
_entry.id   1bd05c221add121347176bb9ee72c018
#
_cell.length_a   1.000
_cell.length_b   1.000
_cell.length_c   1.000
_cell.angle_alpha   90.00
_cell.angle_beta   90.00
_cell.angle_gamma   90.00
#
_symmetry.space_group_name_H-M   'P 1'
#
loop_
_entity.id
_entity.type
_entity.pdbx_description
1 polymer ?
#
loop_
_entity_poly.entity_id
_entity_poly.type
_entity_poly.pdbx_seq_one_letter_code
_entity_poly.pdbx_strand_id
1 'polypeptide(L)'
;MIIHRVTKLFNLGFTDPTDSIMNMMESFNTEQKCREYLEDLLWYKDPICTNCLSERPDHYKLKKNGEFNGIYKCKDCRINFNVKIGTMFENSAIPLRKWFYAIYIFTSHKKGISSHQLARDIGVTQKTAWFMLSRIRHSLRSEKVKSFDGDTQVDETYIGGKNHKKSWQKRVENTQGRSTKTKAVVFGLLSNGKVSTEIVPNTKGKTLTTIIKNMVKRGSIVVSDGWRGYSQVHKHYEHKSIPHTRGQYVKDNYHTNSIEGFWSLLKRGILGIYHSVSPKHLQLYCDEFSFRYNTKDFDEGNRFNFALYCAFEERITYENLIA
;
A
#
# COMPACT_ATOMS: atom_id res chain seq x y z
N MET A 1 10.35 18.09 -1.32
CA MET A 1 9.35 19.19 -1.25
C MET A 1 7.95 18.69 -0.89
N ILE A 2 7.53 17.53 -1.34
CA ILE A 2 6.18 16.95 -1.13
C ILE A 2 6.00 16.42 0.31
N ILE A 3 6.97 15.73 0.90
CA ILE A 3 6.92 15.20 2.29
C ILE A 3 6.71 16.31 3.33
N HIS A 4 7.27 17.51 3.10
CA HIS A 4 7.09 18.67 4.00
C HIS A 4 5.66 19.25 3.96
N ARG A 5 4.89 18.99 2.87
CA ARG A 5 3.49 19.44 2.74
C ARG A 5 2.53 18.56 3.53
N VAL A 6 2.75 17.26 3.59
CA VAL A 6 1.92 16.30 4.35
C VAL A 6 2.04 16.54 5.85
N THR A 7 3.25 16.77 6.36
CA THR A 7 3.47 17.06 7.79
C THR A 7 2.74 18.31 8.27
N LYS A 8 2.50 19.30 7.38
CA LYS A 8 1.70 20.49 7.70
C LYS A 8 0.20 20.21 7.79
N LEU A 9 -0.34 19.28 6.99
CA LEU A 9 -1.76 18.88 7.05
C LEU A 9 -2.08 18.16 8.38
N PHE A 10 -1.15 17.35 8.89
CA PHE A 10 -1.29 16.68 10.20
C PHE A 10 -1.26 17.63 11.40
N ASN A 11 -0.74 18.85 11.23
CA ASN A 11 -0.61 19.84 12.34
C ASN A 11 -1.68 20.92 12.36
N LEU A 12 -2.67 20.92 11.44
CA LEU A 12 -3.64 22.01 11.31
C LEU A 12 -4.91 21.87 12.14
N GLY A 13 -5.02 20.87 13.06
CA GLY A 13 -6.09 20.81 14.09
C GLY A 13 -7.53 20.87 13.55
N PHE A 14 -7.74 20.51 12.28
CA PHE A 14 -9.09 20.39 11.72
C PHE A 14 -9.79 19.21 12.38
N THR A 15 -11.02 19.40 12.82
CA THR A 15 -11.96 18.28 13.02
C THR A 15 -12.03 17.53 11.70
N ASP A 16 -11.39 16.37 11.63
CA ASP A 16 -11.27 15.62 10.38
C ASP A 16 -12.69 15.19 9.97
N PRO A 17 -13.18 15.58 8.78
CA PRO A 17 -14.51 15.20 8.29
C PRO A 17 -14.65 13.69 8.09
N THR A 18 -13.62 12.92 8.41
CA THR A 18 -13.53 11.48 8.16
C THR A 18 -13.39 10.63 9.43
N ASP A 19 -13.67 11.18 10.61
CA ASP A 19 -13.61 10.46 11.89
C ASP A 19 -14.60 9.28 11.96
N SER A 20 -15.69 9.35 11.20
CA SER A 20 -16.67 8.27 11.09
C SER A 20 -17.22 8.14 9.66
N ILE A 21 -17.80 6.98 9.35
CA ILE A 21 -18.44 6.77 8.05
C ILE A 21 -19.61 7.74 7.82
N MET A 22 -20.31 8.14 8.86
CA MET A 22 -21.40 9.12 8.78
C MET A 22 -20.86 10.49 8.41
N ASN A 23 -19.84 10.97 9.12
CA ASN A 23 -19.18 12.25 8.83
C ASN A 23 -18.60 12.26 7.41
N MET A 24 -18.00 11.15 7.01
CA MET A 24 -17.49 10.95 5.65
C MET A 24 -18.60 11.09 4.59
N MET A 25 -19.77 10.47 4.81
CA MET A 25 -20.90 10.53 3.89
C MET A 25 -21.51 11.94 3.80
N GLU A 26 -21.60 12.65 4.90
CA GLU A 26 -22.12 14.01 4.97
C GLU A 26 -21.17 15.02 4.32
N SER A 27 -19.88 14.90 4.61
CA SER A 27 -18.83 15.78 4.09
C SER A 27 -18.62 15.63 2.59
N PHE A 28 -18.65 14.39 2.09
CA PHE A 28 -18.38 14.07 0.68
C PHE A 28 -19.63 13.57 -0.06
N ASN A 29 -20.77 14.23 0.17
CA ASN A 29 -22.06 13.88 -0.42
C ASN A 29 -22.23 14.27 -1.88
N THR A 30 -21.35 15.12 -2.44
CA THR A 30 -21.38 15.54 -3.84
C THR A 30 -20.04 15.32 -4.52
N GLU A 31 -20.06 15.17 -5.86
CA GLU A 31 -18.84 15.06 -6.68
C GLU A 31 -17.99 16.34 -6.59
N GLN A 32 -18.65 17.50 -6.45
CA GLN A 32 -17.98 18.78 -6.32
C GLN A 32 -17.16 18.85 -5.04
N LYS A 33 -17.73 18.49 -3.88
CA LYS A 33 -17.01 18.48 -2.59
C LYS A 33 -15.79 17.53 -2.61
N CYS A 34 -15.94 16.35 -3.22
CA CYS A 34 -14.82 15.44 -3.39
C CYS A 34 -13.70 16.04 -4.26
N ARG A 35 -14.07 16.71 -5.35
CA ARG A 35 -13.11 17.39 -6.22
C ARG A 35 -12.40 18.52 -5.50
N GLU A 36 -13.13 19.42 -4.85
CA GLU A 36 -12.58 20.54 -4.09
C GLU A 36 -11.61 20.06 -3.02
N TYR A 37 -11.95 19.00 -2.29
CA TYR A 37 -11.06 18.41 -1.31
C TYR A 37 -9.75 17.85 -1.93
N LEU A 38 -9.84 17.20 -3.10
CA LEU A 38 -8.63 16.75 -3.82
C LEU A 38 -7.81 17.93 -4.34
N GLU A 39 -8.45 19.01 -4.80
CA GLU A 39 -7.79 20.22 -5.25
C GLU A 39 -7.03 20.88 -4.09
N ASP A 40 -7.64 20.99 -2.93
CA ASP A 40 -7.00 21.52 -1.72
C ASP A 40 -5.83 20.65 -1.26
N LEU A 41 -6.01 19.33 -1.27
CA LEU A 41 -4.97 18.37 -0.85
C LEU A 41 -3.77 18.37 -1.82
N LEU A 42 -4.01 18.43 -3.13
CA LEU A 42 -2.98 18.33 -4.16
C LEU A 42 -2.33 19.68 -4.47
N TRP A 43 -3.13 20.72 -4.60
CA TRP A 43 -2.68 22.04 -5.04
C TRP A 43 -2.50 23.03 -3.90
N TYR A 44 -3.07 22.75 -2.75
CA TYR A 44 -3.01 23.55 -1.52
C TYR A 44 -3.69 24.93 -1.65
N LYS A 45 -3.48 25.67 -2.73
CA LYS A 45 -4.01 27.03 -2.90
C LYS A 45 -4.47 27.30 -4.33
N ASP A 46 -3.56 27.16 -5.27
CA ASP A 46 -3.80 27.53 -6.65
C ASP A 46 -3.69 26.32 -7.58
N PRO A 47 -4.57 26.21 -8.59
CA PRO A 47 -4.52 25.12 -9.55
C PRO A 47 -3.18 25.06 -10.28
N ILE A 48 -2.58 23.86 -10.36
CA ILE A 48 -1.31 23.62 -11.02
C ILE A 48 -1.56 22.87 -12.33
N CYS A 49 -1.15 23.46 -13.45
CA CYS A 49 -1.26 22.80 -14.75
C CYS A 49 -0.39 21.55 -14.81
N THR A 50 -0.99 20.40 -15.10
CA THR A 50 -0.28 19.12 -15.17
C THR A 50 0.69 18.99 -16.35
N ASN A 51 0.62 19.88 -17.34
CA ASN A 51 1.49 19.87 -18.52
C ASN A 51 2.71 20.79 -18.38
N CYS A 52 2.51 22.07 -18.00
CA CYS A 52 3.58 23.06 -17.94
C CYS A 52 3.94 23.49 -16.51
N LEU A 53 3.29 22.89 -15.50
CA LEU A 53 3.48 23.15 -14.08
C LEU A 53 3.22 24.61 -13.65
N SER A 54 2.54 25.38 -14.50
CA SER A 54 2.11 26.74 -14.15
C SER A 54 1.13 26.70 -12.98
N GLU A 55 1.46 27.40 -11.91
CA GLU A 55 0.66 27.56 -10.70
C GLU A 55 0.05 28.96 -10.70
N ARG A 56 -1.27 29.06 -10.86
CA ARG A 56 -1.97 30.33 -10.96
C ARG A 56 -3.42 30.26 -10.50
N PRO A 57 -3.92 31.25 -9.74
CA PRO A 57 -5.32 31.29 -9.28
C PRO A 57 -6.30 31.55 -10.43
N ASP A 58 -5.82 32.12 -11.53
CA ASP A 58 -6.63 32.69 -12.59
C ASP A 58 -6.69 31.84 -13.87
N HIS A 59 -6.40 30.53 -13.80
CA HIS A 59 -6.69 29.62 -14.89
C HIS A 59 -8.18 29.64 -15.27
N TYR A 60 -8.50 29.49 -16.57
CA TYR A 60 -9.88 29.49 -17.01
C TYR A 60 -10.65 28.28 -16.48
N LYS A 61 -11.74 28.53 -15.75
CA LYS A 61 -12.68 27.49 -15.29
C LYS A 61 -13.68 27.19 -16.41
N LEU A 62 -13.62 26.00 -17.00
CA LEU A 62 -14.56 25.61 -18.05
C LEU A 62 -15.93 25.30 -17.45
N LYS A 63 -16.99 25.80 -18.10
CA LYS A 63 -18.36 25.61 -17.64
C LYS A 63 -19.13 24.67 -18.54
N LYS A 64 -20.04 23.90 -17.93
CA LYS A 64 -21.07 23.13 -18.60
C LYS A 64 -22.40 23.46 -17.98
N ASN A 65 -23.38 23.85 -18.79
CA ASN A 65 -24.69 24.31 -18.31
C ASN A 65 -24.60 25.48 -17.30
N GLY A 66 -23.62 26.40 -17.48
CA GLY A 66 -23.43 27.55 -16.58
C GLY A 66 -22.56 27.29 -15.37
N GLU A 67 -22.36 26.04 -14.95
CA GLU A 67 -21.58 25.63 -13.76
C GLU A 67 -20.18 25.11 -14.11
N PHE A 68 -19.23 25.34 -13.21
CA PHE A 68 -17.88 24.81 -13.36
C PHE A 68 -17.87 23.27 -13.37
N ASN A 69 -17.32 22.69 -14.45
CA ASN A 69 -17.34 21.23 -14.66
C ASN A 69 -16.12 20.49 -14.10
N GLY A 70 -15.24 21.17 -13.35
CA GLY A 70 -14.02 20.58 -12.79
C GLY A 70 -12.83 20.55 -13.75
N ILE A 71 -12.93 21.18 -14.91
CA ILE A 71 -11.85 21.26 -15.90
C ILE A 71 -11.35 22.70 -15.98
N TYR A 72 -10.06 22.86 -15.85
CA TYR A 72 -9.35 24.13 -16.06
C TYR A 72 -8.71 24.13 -17.45
N LYS A 73 -8.61 25.32 -18.06
CA LYS A 73 -7.77 25.57 -19.23
C LYS A 73 -6.59 26.44 -18.80
N CYS A 74 -5.39 25.95 -18.98
CA CYS A 74 -4.18 26.68 -18.61
C CYS A 74 -4.08 27.98 -19.38
N LYS A 75 -3.76 29.07 -18.70
CA LYS A 75 -3.54 30.39 -19.36
C LYS A 75 -2.25 30.41 -20.18
N ASP A 76 -1.23 29.66 -19.75
CA ASP A 76 0.08 29.70 -20.38
C ASP A 76 0.18 28.71 -21.55
N CYS A 77 -0.05 27.42 -21.35
CA CYS A 77 0.08 26.41 -22.41
C CYS A 77 -1.24 26.07 -23.14
N ARG A 78 -2.38 26.61 -22.70
CA ARG A 78 -3.72 26.43 -23.29
C ARG A 78 -4.28 25.00 -23.20
N ILE A 79 -3.60 24.08 -22.55
CA ILE A 79 -4.06 22.71 -22.36
C ILE A 79 -5.12 22.64 -21.26
N ASN A 80 -6.11 21.76 -21.45
CA ASN A 80 -7.11 21.47 -20.42
C ASN A 80 -6.53 20.50 -19.40
N PHE A 81 -6.77 20.76 -18.12
CA PHE A 81 -6.34 19.92 -17.01
C PHE A 81 -7.39 19.85 -15.90
N ASN A 82 -7.27 18.86 -15.04
CA ASN A 82 -8.08 18.72 -13.84
C ASN A 82 -7.30 17.95 -12.78
N VAL A 83 -7.82 17.90 -11.57
CA VAL A 83 -7.18 17.28 -10.40
C VAL A 83 -6.99 15.77 -10.52
N LYS A 84 -7.64 15.08 -11.46
CA LYS A 84 -7.52 13.64 -11.65
C LYS A 84 -6.36 13.23 -12.55
N ILE A 85 -5.85 14.12 -13.40
CA ILE A 85 -4.77 13.82 -14.36
C ILE A 85 -3.48 13.52 -13.58
N GLY A 86 -2.79 12.44 -13.96
CA GLY A 86 -1.58 11.96 -13.27
C GLY A 86 -1.82 11.19 -11.99
N THR A 87 -3.08 11.02 -11.57
CA THR A 87 -3.46 10.31 -10.35
C THR A 87 -4.08 8.94 -10.65
N MET A 88 -4.31 8.13 -9.62
CA MET A 88 -5.04 6.86 -9.79
C MET A 88 -6.49 7.07 -10.28
N PHE A 89 -7.05 8.29 -10.20
CA PHE A 89 -8.41 8.61 -10.65
C PHE A 89 -8.48 8.93 -12.14
N GLU A 90 -7.35 9.08 -12.81
CA GLU A 90 -7.31 9.46 -14.22
C GLU A 90 -8.05 8.45 -15.11
N ASN A 91 -8.84 8.98 -16.05
CA ASN A 91 -9.67 8.22 -17.00
C ASN A 91 -10.65 7.24 -16.32
N SER A 92 -10.98 7.46 -15.03
CA SER A 92 -12.01 6.70 -14.36
C SER A 92 -13.40 7.26 -14.67
N ALA A 93 -14.29 6.41 -15.18
CA ALA A 93 -15.71 6.71 -15.31
C ALA A 93 -16.46 6.66 -13.96
N ILE A 94 -15.82 6.14 -12.91
CA ILE A 94 -16.40 6.05 -11.58
C ILE A 94 -16.34 7.43 -10.91
N PRO A 95 -17.46 7.92 -10.34
CA PRO A 95 -17.48 9.19 -9.62
C PRO A 95 -16.49 9.21 -8.45
N LEU A 96 -15.89 10.39 -8.19
CA LEU A 96 -14.94 10.58 -7.06
C LEU A 96 -15.58 10.19 -5.73
N ARG A 97 -16.86 10.51 -5.54
CA ARG A 97 -17.59 10.12 -4.32
C ARG A 97 -17.51 8.61 -4.05
N LYS A 98 -17.65 7.76 -5.07
CA LYS A 98 -17.50 6.30 -4.90
C LYS A 98 -16.05 5.90 -4.63
N TRP A 99 -15.08 6.61 -5.19
CA TRP A 99 -13.66 6.42 -4.87
C TRP A 99 -13.34 6.78 -3.43
N PHE A 100 -13.85 7.88 -2.93
CA PHE A 100 -13.68 8.32 -1.55
C PHE A 100 -14.23 7.27 -0.57
N TYR A 101 -15.45 6.81 -0.80
CA TYR A 101 -16.04 5.74 0.02
C TYR A 101 -15.26 4.44 -0.08
N ALA A 102 -14.78 4.07 -1.26
CA ALA A 102 -13.95 2.87 -1.43
C ALA A 102 -12.64 2.97 -0.66
N ILE A 103 -11.95 4.13 -0.70
CA ILE A 103 -10.70 4.36 0.04
C ILE A 103 -10.96 4.35 1.54
N TYR A 104 -12.01 5.05 2.00
CA TYR A 104 -12.38 5.08 3.42
C TYR A 104 -12.65 3.67 3.96
N ILE A 105 -13.56 2.93 3.31
CA ILE A 105 -13.87 1.55 3.69
C ILE A 105 -12.61 0.67 3.63
N PHE A 106 -11.80 0.80 2.58
CA PHE A 106 -10.55 0.07 2.46
C PHE A 106 -9.61 0.35 3.63
N THR A 107 -9.42 1.59 4.03
CA THR A 107 -8.47 1.98 5.09
C THR A 107 -8.97 1.66 6.49
N SER A 108 -10.27 1.75 6.75
CA SER A 108 -10.88 1.48 8.06
C SER A 108 -10.91 -0.01 8.42
N HIS A 109 -10.98 -0.92 7.45
CA HIS A 109 -11.05 -2.36 7.71
C HIS A 109 -9.69 -2.97 8.04
N LYS A 110 -9.40 -3.24 9.30
CA LYS A 110 -8.10 -3.77 9.79
C LYS A 110 -7.63 -5.08 9.11
N LYS A 111 -8.56 -5.91 8.62
CA LYS A 111 -8.26 -7.21 7.99
C LYS A 111 -8.38 -7.19 6.47
N GLY A 112 -8.73 -6.05 5.86
CA GLY A 112 -9.02 -5.94 4.44
C GLY A 112 -10.50 -6.13 4.09
N ILE A 113 -10.86 -5.92 2.83
CA ILE A 113 -12.22 -6.07 2.31
C ILE A 113 -12.21 -6.80 0.97
N SER A 114 -13.16 -7.71 0.76
CA SER A 114 -13.31 -8.41 -0.52
C SER A 114 -13.94 -7.49 -1.58
N SER A 115 -13.65 -7.73 -2.85
CA SER A 115 -14.28 -6.99 -3.95
C SER A 115 -15.78 -7.22 -4.04
N HIS A 116 -16.28 -8.37 -3.59
CA HIS A 116 -17.71 -8.64 -3.51
C HIS A 116 -18.39 -7.78 -2.44
N GLN A 117 -17.74 -7.59 -1.28
CA GLN A 117 -18.28 -6.73 -0.23
C GLN A 117 -18.27 -5.27 -0.67
N LEU A 118 -17.12 -4.78 -1.14
CA LEU A 118 -17.02 -3.39 -1.61
C LEU A 118 -18.03 -3.09 -2.72
N ALA A 119 -18.26 -4.03 -3.65
CA ALA A 119 -19.23 -3.87 -4.72
C ALA A 119 -20.63 -3.59 -4.20
N ARG A 120 -21.06 -4.31 -3.14
CA ARG A 120 -22.35 -4.07 -2.47
C ARG A 120 -22.38 -2.73 -1.74
N ASP A 121 -21.32 -2.40 -1.02
CA ASP A 121 -21.25 -1.20 -0.17
C ASP A 121 -21.34 0.10 -0.97
N ILE A 122 -20.73 0.14 -2.17
CA ILE A 122 -20.69 1.36 -3.01
C ILE A 122 -21.56 1.27 -4.28
N GLY A 123 -22.29 0.17 -4.48
CA GLY A 123 -23.20 0.00 -5.62
C GLY A 123 -22.47 0.02 -6.97
N VAL A 124 -21.49 -0.89 -7.16
CA VAL A 124 -20.78 -1.13 -8.43
C VAL A 124 -20.71 -2.62 -8.73
N THR A 125 -20.28 -3.00 -9.94
CA THR A 125 -20.04 -4.41 -10.24
C THR A 125 -18.82 -4.94 -9.47
N GLN A 126 -18.78 -6.24 -9.19
CA GLN A 126 -17.62 -6.89 -8.54
C GLN A 126 -16.33 -6.66 -9.31
N LYS A 127 -16.38 -6.71 -10.66
CA LYS A 127 -15.22 -6.44 -11.52
C LYS A 127 -14.70 -5.00 -11.34
N THR A 128 -15.62 -4.04 -11.26
CA THR A 128 -15.28 -2.63 -10.99
C THR A 128 -14.66 -2.47 -9.60
N ALA A 129 -15.26 -3.06 -8.57
CA ALA A 129 -14.73 -3.01 -7.21
C ALA A 129 -13.34 -3.65 -7.10
N TRP A 130 -13.12 -4.79 -7.77
CA TRP A 130 -11.81 -5.44 -7.83
C TRP A 130 -10.76 -4.53 -8.47
N PHE A 131 -11.12 -3.87 -9.56
CA PHE A 131 -10.22 -2.93 -10.23
C PHE A 131 -9.92 -1.70 -9.36
N MET A 132 -10.93 -1.15 -8.68
CA MET A 132 -10.74 -0.05 -7.72
C MET A 132 -9.79 -0.45 -6.59
N LEU A 133 -10.03 -1.59 -5.94
CA LEU A 133 -9.14 -2.11 -4.88
C LEU A 133 -7.72 -2.35 -5.37
N SER A 134 -7.56 -2.81 -6.61
CA SER A 134 -6.24 -3.04 -7.19
C SER A 134 -5.49 -1.74 -7.46
N ARG A 135 -6.18 -0.70 -7.93
CA ARG A 135 -5.61 0.66 -8.08
C ARG A 135 -5.21 1.25 -6.72
N ILE A 136 -6.08 1.13 -5.70
CA ILE A 136 -5.77 1.60 -4.34
C ILE A 136 -4.50 0.89 -3.82
N ARG A 137 -4.44 -0.45 -3.92
CA ARG A 137 -3.24 -1.21 -3.50
C ARG A 137 -1.99 -0.76 -4.22
N HIS A 138 -2.11 -0.50 -5.52
CA HIS A 138 -0.97 -0.08 -6.33
C HIS A 138 -0.45 1.28 -5.88
N SER A 139 -1.32 2.25 -5.61
CA SER A 139 -0.90 3.57 -5.16
C SER A 139 -0.15 3.54 -3.81
N LEU A 140 -0.45 2.57 -2.95
CA LEU A 140 0.25 2.43 -1.65
C LEU A 140 1.72 2.01 -1.78
N ARG A 141 2.18 1.59 -2.98
CA ARG A 141 3.58 1.20 -3.21
C ARG A 141 4.55 2.37 -3.12
N SER A 142 4.11 3.56 -3.40
CA SER A 142 4.91 4.78 -3.33
C SER A 142 5.46 5.04 -1.93
N GLU A 143 4.69 4.67 -0.90
CA GLU A 143 5.01 4.89 0.51
C GLU A 143 5.72 3.69 1.17
N LYS A 144 6.33 2.81 0.39
CA LYS A 144 7.21 1.78 0.94
C LYS A 144 8.38 2.39 1.69
N VAL A 145 8.67 1.81 2.85
CA VAL A 145 9.91 2.15 3.58
C VAL A 145 11.10 1.85 2.68
N LYS A 146 11.85 2.89 2.32
CA LYS A 146 12.98 2.80 1.39
C LYS A 146 14.30 2.50 2.11
N SER A 147 14.37 2.77 3.40
CA SER A 147 15.57 2.56 4.20
C SER A 147 15.22 2.32 5.66
N PHE A 148 15.86 1.33 6.27
CA PHE A 148 15.76 1.02 7.69
C PHE A 148 17.03 1.45 8.42
N ASP A 149 16.85 1.99 9.63
CA ASP A 149 17.89 2.43 10.53
C ASP A 149 17.71 1.78 11.91
N GLY A 150 18.80 1.43 12.59
CA GLY A 150 18.74 0.73 13.88
C GLY A 150 18.43 -0.76 13.74
N ASP A 151 17.90 -1.36 14.83
CA ASP A 151 17.65 -2.80 14.91
C ASP A 151 16.59 -3.23 13.90
N THR A 152 17.00 -4.03 12.95
CA THR A 152 16.13 -4.46 11.84
C THR A 152 15.91 -5.97 11.88
N GLN A 153 14.67 -6.37 12.15
CA GLN A 153 14.24 -7.77 12.06
C GLN A 153 14.05 -8.15 10.59
N VAL A 154 14.56 -9.30 10.20
CA VAL A 154 14.40 -9.86 8.86
C VAL A 154 13.91 -11.30 8.94
N ASP A 155 12.94 -11.64 8.11
CA ASP A 155 12.37 -12.99 8.04
C ASP A 155 11.70 -13.23 6.68
N GLU A 156 11.45 -14.47 6.33
CA GLU A 156 10.70 -14.84 5.14
C GLU A 156 9.46 -15.66 5.47
N THR A 157 8.42 -15.46 4.67
CA THR A 157 7.22 -16.29 4.74
C THR A 157 6.81 -16.82 3.38
N TYR A 158 6.06 -17.92 3.39
CA TYR A 158 5.63 -18.62 2.18
C TYR A 158 4.13 -18.51 2.04
N ILE A 159 3.69 -17.87 0.93
CA ILE A 159 2.27 -17.65 0.61
C ILE A 159 1.93 -18.48 -0.63
N GLY A 160 0.87 -19.26 -0.56
CA GLY A 160 0.41 -20.05 -1.71
C GLY A 160 -0.63 -21.09 -1.35
N GLY A 161 -1.21 -21.64 -2.42
CA GLY A 161 -2.29 -22.61 -2.33
C GLY A 161 -1.86 -23.93 -1.70
N LYS A 162 -2.74 -24.47 -0.89
CA LYS A 162 -2.57 -25.82 -0.31
C LYS A 162 -2.65 -26.83 -1.45
N ASN A 163 -1.54 -27.47 -1.77
CA ASN A 163 -1.43 -28.46 -2.85
C ASN A 163 -2.42 -29.63 -2.70
N HIS A 164 -2.74 -30.01 -1.45
CA HIS A 164 -3.72 -31.07 -1.15
C HIS A 164 -5.17 -30.68 -1.53
N LYS A 165 -5.48 -29.39 -1.69
CA LYS A 165 -6.78 -28.91 -2.15
C LYS A 165 -6.93 -28.89 -3.68
N LYS A 166 -5.86 -29.16 -4.43
CA LYS A 166 -5.92 -29.28 -5.89
C LYS A 166 -6.44 -30.66 -6.30
N SER A 167 -7.06 -30.73 -7.49
CA SER A 167 -7.38 -32.02 -8.10
C SER A 167 -6.10 -32.85 -8.24
N TRP A 168 -6.21 -34.16 -8.17
CA TRP A 168 -5.07 -35.09 -8.19
C TRP A 168 -4.13 -34.83 -9.38
N GLN A 169 -4.68 -34.59 -10.57
CA GLN A 169 -3.91 -34.27 -11.80
C GLN A 169 -3.11 -32.97 -11.71
N LYS A 170 -3.48 -32.02 -10.84
CA LYS A 170 -2.84 -30.70 -10.67
C LYS A 170 -1.95 -30.66 -9.42
N ARG A 171 -1.78 -31.77 -8.73
CA ARG A 171 -0.88 -31.82 -7.58
C ARG A 171 0.58 -31.90 -8.02
N VAL A 172 1.42 -31.13 -7.35
CA VAL A 172 2.87 -31.10 -7.58
C VAL A 172 3.54 -31.81 -6.43
N GLU A 173 4.42 -32.74 -6.70
CA GLU A 173 5.18 -33.47 -5.68
C GLU A 173 6.23 -32.59 -5.01
N ASN A 174 6.64 -32.98 -3.78
CA ASN A 174 7.67 -32.30 -2.99
C ASN A 174 7.39 -30.81 -2.77
N THR A 175 6.16 -30.47 -2.32
CA THR A 175 5.71 -29.10 -2.07
C THR A 175 5.58 -28.76 -0.57
N GLN A 176 6.10 -29.62 0.32
CA GLN A 176 6.04 -29.42 1.78
C GLN A 176 7.02 -28.34 2.25
N GLY A 177 6.77 -27.80 3.44
CA GLY A 177 7.67 -26.85 4.10
C GLY A 177 7.98 -25.61 3.26
N ARG A 178 9.26 -25.32 3.07
CA ARG A 178 9.83 -24.15 2.37
C ARG A 178 9.90 -24.30 0.84
N SER A 179 9.17 -25.25 0.24
CA SER A 179 9.17 -25.45 -1.21
C SER A 179 8.58 -24.25 -1.95
N THR A 180 9.29 -23.73 -2.96
CA THR A 180 8.86 -22.62 -3.82
C THR A 180 8.06 -23.08 -5.05
N LYS A 181 7.90 -24.39 -5.27
CA LYS A 181 7.20 -24.95 -6.44
C LYS A 181 5.73 -24.50 -6.57
N THR A 182 5.07 -24.25 -5.44
CA THR A 182 3.65 -23.85 -5.41
C THR A 182 3.38 -22.66 -4.49
N LYS A 183 4.42 -22.08 -3.91
CA LYS A 183 4.32 -20.95 -2.98
C LYS A 183 5.23 -19.84 -3.45
N ALA A 184 4.77 -18.61 -3.32
CA ALA A 184 5.62 -17.43 -3.45
C ALA A 184 6.33 -17.17 -2.11
N VAL A 185 7.58 -16.76 -2.19
CA VAL A 185 8.34 -16.32 -1.01
C VAL A 185 8.19 -14.82 -0.87
N VAL A 186 7.78 -14.40 0.30
CA VAL A 186 7.73 -12.99 0.70
C VAL A 186 8.80 -12.76 1.74
N PHE A 187 9.75 -11.89 1.44
CA PHE A 187 10.78 -11.44 2.36
C PHE A 187 10.35 -10.14 3.02
N GLY A 188 10.60 -9.98 4.30
CA GLY A 188 10.21 -8.81 5.07
C GLY A 188 11.36 -8.25 5.89
N LEU A 189 11.34 -6.93 6.05
CA LEU A 189 12.22 -6.17 6.94
C LEU A 189 11.33 -5.34 7.86
N LEU A 190 11.61 -5.33 9.16
CA LEU A 190 10.86 -4.56 10.15
C LEU A 190 11.82 -3.87 11.13
N SER A 191 11.68 -2.57 11.26
CA SER A 191 12.40 -1.77 12.25
C SER A 191 11.52 -0.60 12.70
N ASN A 192 11.65 -0.20 13.96
CA ASN A 192 10.95 0.95 14.54
C ASN A 192 9.43 0.98 14.24
N GLY A 193 8.77 -0.20 14.29
CA GLY A 193 7.33 -0.32 14.05
C GLY A 193 6.91 -0.13 12.58
N LYS A 194 7.85 -0.09 11.65
CA LYS A 194 7.59 -0.01 10.21
C LYS A 194 8.07 -1.29 9.51
N VAL A 195 7.31 -1.75 8.51
CA VAL A 195 7.61 -2.95 7.73
C VAL A 195 7.66 -2.65 6.24
N SER A 196 8.55 -3.32 5.54
CA SER A 196 8.56 -3.41 4.07
C SER A 196 8.67 -4.85 3.65
N THR A 197 8.01 -5.20 2.55
CA THR A 197 7.95 -6.57 2.04
C THR A 197 8.24 -6.62 0.54
N GLU A 198 8.90 -7.71 0.12
CA GLU A 198 9.24 -7.94 -1.27
C GLU A 198 9.08 -9.42 -1.63
N ILE A 199 8.49 -9.70 -2.80
CA ILE A 199 8.44 -11.06 -3.33
C ILE A 199 9.80 -11.40 -3.94
N VAL A 200 10.38 -12.48 -3.46
CA VAL A 200 11.70 -12.93 -3.89
C VAL A 200 11.62 -14.27 -4.63
N PRO A 201 12.48 -14.49 -5.62
CA PRO A 201 12.47 -15.74 -6.39
C PRO A 201 12.94 -16.95 -5.56
N ASN A 202 13.74 -16.70 -4.54
CA ASN A 202 14.30 -17.74 -3.68
C ASN A 202 14.84 -17.14 -2.36
N THR A 203 15.17 -18.01 -1.40
CA THR A 203 15.77 -17.64 -0.11
C THR A 203 17.28 -17.88 -0.05
N LYS A 204 17.97 -17.82 -1.20
CA LYS A 204 19.44 -17.96 -1.20
C LYS A 204 20.09 -16.75 -0.53
N GLY A 205 21.19 -16.99 0.17
CA GLY A 205 21.89 -15.95 0.92
C GLY A 205 22.27 -14.73 0.09
N LYS A 206 22.69 -14.91 -1.19
CA LYS A 206 22.99 -13.81 -2.10
C LYS A 206 21.75 -12.92 -2.35
N THR A 207 20.57 -13.52 -2.58
CA THR A 207 19.33 -12.78 -2.82
C THR A 207 18.93 -11.96 -1.60
N LEU A 208 18.87 -12.60 -0.42
CA LEU A 208 18.46 -11.95 0.82
C LEU A 208 19.45 -10.87 1.25
N THR A 209 20.76 -11.16 1.21
CA THR A 209 21.80 -10.20 1.58
C THR A 209 21.80 -8.98 0.66
N THR A 210 21.51 -9.13 -0.63
CA THR A 210 21.40 -7.99 -1.56
C THR A 210 20.26 -7.06 -1.16
N ILE A 211 19.09 -7.60 -0.84
CA ILE A 211 17.94 -6.78 -0.41
C ILE A 211 18.24 -6.07 0.92
N ILE A 212 18.82 -6.80 1.89
CA ILE A 212 19.23 -6.21 3.18
C ILE A 212 20.18 -5.04 2.94
N LYS A 213 21.20 -5.19 2.09
CA LYS A 213 22.18 -4.13 1.78
C LYS A 213 21.55 -2.90 1.12
N ASN A 214 20.52 -3.09 0.32
CA ASN A 214 19.83 -2.00 -0.36
C ASN A 214 18.87 -1.23 0.57
N MET A 215 18.34 -1.91 1.60
CA MET A 215 17.29 -1.36 2.45
C MET A 215 17.72 -1.05 3.88
N VAL A 216 18.82 -1.60 4.36
CA VAL A 216 19.30 -1.39 5.74
C VAL A 216 20.54 -0.52 5.72
N LYS A 217 20.53 0.55 6.49
CA LYS A 217 21.70 1.44 6.61
C LYS A 217 22.88 0.71 7.25
N ARG A 218 24.08 1.05 6.81
CA ARG A 218 25.31 0.56 7.45
C ARG A 218 25.37 1.02 8.91
N GLY A 219 25.89 0.15 9.78
CA GLY A 219 25.94 0.39 11.23
C GLY A 219 24.68 -0.06 11.98
N SER A 220 23.61 -0.46 11.27
CA SER A 220 22.43 -1.07 11.88
C SER A 220 22.72 -2.51 12.30
N ILE A 221 21.95 -3.01 13.28
CA ILE A 221 21.95 -4.42 13.70
C ILE A 221 20.88 -5.17 12.91
N VAL A 222 21.24 -6.29 12.31
CA VAL A 222 20.29 -7.18 11.63
C VAL A 222 19.96 -8.38 12.54
N VAL A 223 18.68 -8.58 12.79
CA VAL A 223 18.16 -9.67 13.64
C VAL A 223 17.40 -10.66 12.76
N SER A 224 17.79 -11.93 12.75
CA SER A 224 17.11 -12.99 12.00
C SER A 224 16.88 -14.25 12.82
N ASP A 225 16.09 -15.20 12.28
CA ASP A 225 16.08 -16.57 12.77
C ASP A 225 17.42 -17.28 12.48
N GLY A 226 17.55 -18.52 12.94
CA GLY A 226 18.74 -19.37 12.72
C GLY A 226 18.87 -19.94 11.30
N TRP A 227 18.15 -19.42 10.29
CA TRP A 227 18.19 -19.92 8.93
C TRP A 227 19.52 -19.65 8.23
N ARG A 228 20.08 -20.69 7.58
CA ARG A 228 21.37 -20.60 6.86
C ARG A 228 21.42 -19.56 5.76
N GLY A 229 20.26 -19.15 5.23
CA GLY A 229 20.16 -18.06 4.23
C GLY A 229 20.74 -16.74 4.71
N TYR A 230 20.82 -16.50 6.01
CA TYR A 230 21.37 -15.27 6.61
C TYR A 230 22.86 -15.39 6.97
N SER A 231 23.52 -16.51 6.67
CA SER A 231 24.91 -16.75 7.07
C SER A 231 25.94 -15.73 6.53
N GLN A 232 25.61 -15.01 5.46
CA GLN A 232 26.51 -13.98 4.88
C GLN A 232 26.27 -12.56 5.41
N VAL A 233 25.20 -12.33 6.17
CA VAL A 233 24.81 -11.02 6.68
C VAL A 233 25.90 -10.44 7.61
N HIS A 234 26.53 -11.29 8.43
CA HIS A 234 27.60 -10.88 9.35
C HIS A 234 28.82 -10.22 8.68
N LYS A 235 29.00 -10.43 7.37
CA LYS A 235 30.09 -9.78 6.61
C LYS A 235 29.84 -8.28 6.40
N HIS A 236 28.63 -7.79 6.60
CA HIS A 236 28.21 -6.44 6.28
C HIS A 236 27.56 -5.71 7.44
N TYR A 237 27.00 -6.45 8.42
CA TYR A 237 26.25 -5.93 9.55
C TYR A 237 26.59 -6.68 10.84
N GLU A 238 26.40 -6.03 11.98
CA GLU A 238 26.27 -6.77 13.23
C GLU A 238 25.01 -7.62 13.13
N HIS A 239 25.19 -8.95 13.19
CA HIS A 239 24.11 -9.92 12.95
C HIS A 239 23.80 -10.71 14.22
N LYS A 240 22.57 -10.61 14.70
CA LYS A 240 22.04 -11.38 15.84
C LYS A 240 21.14 -12.48 15.30
N SER A 241 21.60 -13.71 15.39
CA SER A 241 20.83 -14.90 15.00
C SER A 241 20.17 -15.54 16.22
N ILE A 242 18.86 -15.78 16.14
CA ILE A 242 18.03 -16.34 17.23
C ILE A 242 17.54 -17.72 16.80
N PRO A 243 18.11 -18.80 17.34
CA PRO A 243 17.77 -20.17 16.94
C PRO A 243 16.48 -20.65 17.62
N HIS A 244 15.34 -20.44 16.99
CA HIS A 244 14.01 -20.89 17.47
C HIS A 244 13.94 -22.42 17.69
N THR A 245 14.74 -23.19 16.96
CA THR A 245 14.81 -24.67 17.11
C THR A 245 15.23 -25.13 18.49
N ARG A 246 15.84 -24.24 19.31
CA ARG A 246 16.24 -24.51 20.69
C ARG A 246 15.24 -23.94 21.71
N GLY A 247 14.04 -23.53 21.30
CA GLY A 247 13.05 -22.91 22.18
C GLY A 247 13.43 -21.49 22.65
N GLN A 248 14.45 -20.89 22.06
CA GLN A 248 14.91 -19.55 22.42
C GLN A 248 14.26 -18.51 21.49
N TYR A 249 13.36 -17.69 22.03
CA TYR A 249 12.63 -16.65 21.29
C TYR A 249 13.20 -15.24 21.47
N VAL A 250 14.05 -15.05 22.47
CA VAL A 250 14.73 -13.78 22.79
C VAL A 250 16.19 -14.10 23.15
N LYS A 251 17.12 -13.31 22.63
CA LYS A 251 18.54 -13.34 22.96
C LYS A 251 19.06 -11.92 23.07
N ASP A 252 19.67 -11.58 24.21
CA ASP A 252 20.27 -10.25 24.45
C ASP A 252 19.30 -9.08 24.13
N ASN A 253 18.01 -9.23 24.49
CA ASN A 253 16.89 -8.33 24.16
C ASN A 253 16.49 -8.28 22.66
N TYR A 254 17.13 -9.05 21.79
CA TYR A 254 16.74 -9.17 20.38
C TYR A 254 15.73 -10.28 20.17
N HIS A 255 14.78 -10.07 19.28
CA HIS A 255 13.74 -11.04 18.91
C HIS A 255 13.24 -10.81 17.48
N THR A 256 12.53 -11.79 16.92
CA THR A 256 11.83 -11.68 15.62
C THR A 256 10.29 -11.65 15.76
N ASN A 257 9.78 -11.50 16.99
CA ASN A 257 8.35 -11.62 17.28
C ASN A 257 7.50 -10.57 16.52
N SER A 258 8.05 -9.37 16.28
CA SER A 258 7.28 -8.31 15.61
C SER A 258 7.02 -8.63 14.14
N ILE A 259 8.03 -9.14 13.43
CA ILE A 259 7.85 -9.55 12.03
C ILE A 259 7.00 -10.81 11.91
N GLU A 260 7.09 -11.74 12.86
CA GLU A 260 6.20 -12.92 12.93
C GLU A 260 4.74 -12.52 13.17
N GLY A 261 4.52 -11.52 14.04
CA GLY A 261 3.21 -10.90 14.26
C GLY A 261 2.64 -10.29 12.98
N PHE A 262 3.48 -9.62 12.20
CA PHE A 262 3.10 -9.10 10.89
C PHE A 262 2.73 -10.22 9.90
N TRP A 263 3.49 -11.31 9.84
CA TRP A 263 3.13 -12.48 9.02
C TRP A 263 1.78 -13.09 9.40
N SER A 264 1.48 -13.11 10.68
CA SER A 264 0.18 -13.60 11.17
C SER A 264 -0.96 -12.71 10.69
N LEU A 265 -0.76 -11.38 10.67
CA LEU A 265 -1.72 -10.42 10.11
C LEU A 265 -1.93 -10.65 8.61
N LEU A 266 -0.85 -10.69 7.82
CA LEU A 266 -0.88 -10.93 6.38
C LEU A 266 -1.59 -12.25 6.03
N LYS A 267 -1.21 -13.35 6.68
CA LYS A 267 -1.80 -14.67 6.42
C LYS A 267 -3.28 -14.72 6.78
N ARG A 268 -3.70 -14.11 7.89
CA ARG A 268 -5.13 -14.02 8.27
C ARG A 268 -5.95 -13.26 7.24
N GLY A 269 -5.42 -12.16 6.70
CA GLY A 269 -6.09 -11.41 5.64
C GLY A 269 -6.19 -12.21 4.35
N ILE A 270 -5.08 -12.81 3.89
CA ILE A 270 -5.08 -13.61 2.65
C ILE A 270 -6.01 -14.81 2.76
N LEU A 271 -5.97 -15.55 3.86
CA LEU A 271 -6.77 -16.78 4.00
C LEU A 271 -8.23 -16.50 4.37
N GLY A 272 -8.48 -15.48 5.21
CA GLY A 272 -9.82 -15.21 5.75
C GLY A 272 -10.67 -14.28 4.89
N ILE A 273 -10.05 -13.32 4.19
CA ILE A 273 -10.78 -12.31 3.41
C ILE A 273 -10.68 -12.55 1.90
N TYR A 274 -9.47 -12.82 1.42
CA TYR A 274 -9.21 -12.97 -0.03
C TYR A 274 -9.25 -14.43 -0.48
N HIS A 275 -9.17 -15.39 0.45
CA HIS A 275 -9.16 -16.83 0.25
C HIS A 275 -7.96 -17.33 -0.57
N SER A 276 -7.67 -16.71 -1.70
CA SER A 276 -6.49 -16.97 -2.53
C SER A 276 -6.09 -15.73 -3.31
N VAL A 277 -4.79 -15.56 -3.49
CA VAL A 277 -4.20 -14.48 -4.28
C VAL A 277 -3.24 -15.11 -5.28
N SER A 278 -3.33 -14.71 -6.56
CA SER A 278 -2.38 -15.18 -7.56
C SER A 278 -0.97 -14.63 -7.27
N PRO A 279 0.10 -15.38 -7.54
CA PRO A 279 1.47 -14.90 -7.35
C PRO A 279 1.74 -13.55 -8.03
N LYS A 280 1.15 -13.32 -9.21
CA LYS A 280 1.21 -12.10 -9.99
C LYS A 280 0.77 -10.85 -9.22
N HIS A 281 -0.32 -10.95 -8.46
CA HIS A 281 -0.88 -9.83 -7.72
C HIS A 281 -0.47 -9.81 -6.24
N LEU A 282 0.29 -10.81 -5.78
CA LEU A 282 0.58 -10.99 -4.35
C LEU A 282 1.29 -9.76 -3.74
N GLN A 283 2.19 -9.10 -4.50
CA GLN A 283 2.88 -7.90 -4.01
C GLN A 283 1.90 -6.79 -3.63
N LEU A 284 0.83 -6.58 -4.39
CA LEU A 284 -0.18 -5.58 -4.08
C LEU A 284 -0.85 -5.83 -2.72
N TYR A 285 -1.07 -7.09 -2.37
CA TYR A 285 -1.61 -7.45 -1.06
C TYR A 285 -0.57 -7.33 0.05
N CYS A 286 0.67 -7.65 -0.23
CA CYS A 286 1.76 -7.40 0.71
C CYS A 286 1.89 -5.90 1.01
N ASP A 287 1.81 -5.05 0.00
CA ASP A 287 1.84 -3.59 0.13
C ASP A 287 0.64 -3.06 0.93
N GLU A 288 -0.58 -3.61 0.72
CA GLU A 288 -1.76 -3.32 1.53
C GLU A 288 -1.53 -3.60 3.02
N PHE A 289 -1.01 -4.79 3.35
CA PHE A 289 -0.79 -5.16 4.76
C PHE A 289 0.39 -4.40 5.38
N SER A 290 1.41 -4.08 4.60
CA SER A 290 2.50 -3.19 5.04
C SER A 290 1.97 -1.79 5.36
N PHE A 291 1.12 -1.22 4.49
CA PHE A 291 0.45 0.06 4.76
C PHE A 291 -0.36 0.02 6.06
N ARG A 292 -1.21 -1.01 6.25
CA ARG A 292 -2.01 -1.18 7.48
C ARG A 292 -1.16 -1.25 8.74
N TYR A 293 -0.06 -1.99 8.68
CA TYR A 293 0.86 -2.12 9.79
C TYR A 293 1.59 -0.81 10.07
N ASN A 294 2.04 -0.12 9.03
CA ASN A 294 2.81 1.11 9.11
C ASN A 294 1.97 2.32 9.56
N THR A 295 0.64 2.25 9.38
CA THR A 295 -0.32 3.29 9.79
C THR A 295 -1.21 2.87 10.96
N LYS A 296 -0.82 1.82 11.71
CA LYS A 296 -1.64 1.27 12.80
C LYS A 296 -1.97 2.29 13.89
N ASP A 297 -1.06 3.25 14.11
CA ASP A 297 -1.17 4.28 15.13
C ASP A 297 -1.91 5.55 14.61
N PHE A 298 -2.30 5.58 13.33
CA PHE A 298 -3.12 6.64 12.76
C PHE A 298 -4.59 6.43 13.14
N ASP A 299 -5.29 7.52 13.41
CA ASP A 299 -6.76 7.53 13.39
C ASP A 299 -7.30 7.26 11.98
N GLU A 300 -8.62 7.10 11.85
CA GLU A 300 -9.24 6.72 10.58
C GLU A 300 -9.14 7.83 9.54
N GLY A 301 -9.28 9.09 9.95
CA GLY A 301 -9.17 10.25 9.07
C GLY A 301 -7.76 10.44 8.53
N ASN A 302 -6.77 10.41 9.40
CA ASN A 302 -5.37 10.50 8.99
C ASN A 302 -4.97 9.36 8.05
N ARG A 303 -5.46 8.15 8.29
CA ARG A 303 -5.20 7.00 7.41
C ARG A 303 -5.86 7.16 6.05
N PHE A 304 -7.10 7.68 6.01
CA PHE A 304 -7.80 7.99 4.77
C PHE A 304 -7.07 9.07 3.96
N ASN A 305 -6.68 10.17 4.60
CA ASN A 305 -5.96 11.26 3.97
C ASN A 305 -4.59 10.82 3.43
N PHE A 306 -3.89 9.98 4.19
CA PHE A 306 -2.62 9.41 3.75
C PHE A 306 -2.80 8.49 2.53
N ALA A 307 -3.86 7.69 2.48
CA ALA A 307 -4.17 6.87 1.31
C ALA A 307 -4.58 7.71 0.09
N LEU A 308 -5.31 8.81 0.28
CA LEU A 308 -5.57 9.78 -0.79
C LEU A 308 -4.29 10.42 -1.32
N TYR A 309 -3.37 10.78 -0.43
CA TYR A 309 -2.06 11.30 -0.81
C TYR A 309 -1.28 10.31 -1.68
N CYS A 310 -1.23 9.03 -1.28
CA CYS A 310 -0.61 7.98 -2.11
C CYS A 310 -1.25 7.88 -3.51
N ALA A 311 -2.52 8.25 -3.65
CA ALA A 311 -3.24 8.19 -4.92
C ALA A 311 -2.71 9.18 -5.98
N PHE A 312 -1.90 10.16 -5.59
CA PHE A 312 -1.36 11.20 -6.49
C PHE A 312 -0.02 10.83 -7.13
N GLU A 313 0.64 9.77 -6.69
CA GLU A 313 2.01 9.50 -7.10
C GLU A 313 2.14 8.65 -8.36
N GLU A 314 1.14 7.82 -8.70
CA GLU A 314 1.29 6.89 -9.81
C GLU A 314 -0.05 6.50 -10.48
N ARG A 315 -0.16 6.78 -11.77
CA ARG A 315 -1.23 6.28 -12.62
C ARG A 315 -0.98 4.81 -12.98
N ILE A 316 -1.96 3.94 -12.74
CA ILE A 316 -1.98 2.59 -13.30
C ILE A 316 -3.13 2.40 -14.30
N THR A 317 -2.82 1.88 -15.49
CA THR A 317 -3.82 1.47 -16.47
C THR A 317 -4.34 0.06 -16.16
N TYR A 318 -5.51 -0.28 -16.71
CA TYR A 318 -6.04 -1.65 -16.59
C TYR A 318 -5.09 -2.69 -17.22
N GLU A 319 -4.51 -2.38 -18.36
CA GLU A 319 -3.55 -3.24 -19.06
C GLU A 319 -2.32 -3.54 -18.18
N ASN A 320 -1.72 -2.52 -17.59
CA ASN A 320 -0.58 -2.69 -16.69
C ASN A 320 -0.93 -3.48 -15.41
N LEU A 321 -2.18 -3.37 -14.95
CA LEU A 321 -2.63 -4.11 -13.79
C LEU A 321 -2.82 -5.60 -14.08
N ILE A 322 -3.28 -5.95 -15.28
CA ILE A 322 -3.52 -7.34 -15.69
C ILE A 322 -2.35 -7.96 -16.45
N ALA A 323 -1.37 -7.18 -16.92
CA ALA A 323 -0.10 -7.65 -17.52
C ALA A 323 0.81 -8.32 -16.50
#